data_2de885c7627265deb90773a38aead4e9
#
_entry.id   2de885c7627265deb90773a38aead4e9
#
_cell.length_a   1.000
_cell.length_b   1.000
_cell.length_c   1.000
_cell.angle_alpha   90.00
_cell.angle_beta   90.00
_cell.angle_gamma   90.00
#
_symmetry.space_group_name_H-M   'P 1'
#
loop_
_entity.id
_entity.type
_entity.pdbx_description
1 polymer ?
#
loop_
_entity_poly.entity_id
_entity_poly.type
_entity_poly.pdbx_seq_one_letter_code
_entity_poly.pdbx_strand_id
1 'polypeptide(L)'
;MNSIPFASLGENREFKTNGPAGHSLTAALHNGRILLHYDDRKEYREGSYAMKSLFKAIRVTWLVLWVSIATIILGIPVIVAGLLSRTGNLAFSISKIWAYIMLAVSFVRTEIKNKAKLLKGTSYIIISNHQSHFDILALVTTLGIQFRWFIKKEIFKIPLFGYALYASRNIFIDRSNITRAIESINKGLNRLPKDAGVMVFAEGTRSPDGQIHEFKKGGFITAIARKIPILPVTVNGSRRVLPRGSAVVKPGKIQVVIGDPIDTSGYTTDTVQELIEKTRQAVMANFDPEYAGRADVTN
;
A
#
# COMPACT_ATOMS: atom_id res chain seq x y z
N MET A 1 50.84 30.31 23.49
CA MET A 1 51.01 29.81 24.86
C MET A 1 50.64 30.93 25.81
N ASN A 2 49.42 31.02 26.26
CA ASN A 2 48.99 31.94 27.31
C ASN A 2 48.51 31.09 28.47
N SER A 3 49.35 31.04 29.52
CA SER A 3 49.05 30.38 30.80
C SER A 3 48.03 31.23 31.56
N ILE A 4 46.84 30.68 31.78
CA ILE A 4 45.80 31.25 32.66
C ILE A 4 46.18 30.89 34.11
N PRO A 5 46.18 31.84 35.05
CA PRO A 5 46.51 31.53 36.43
C PRO A 5 45.44 30.71 37.11
N PHE A 6 45.86 29.66 37.82
CA PHE A 6 45.04 28.59 38.42
C PHE A 6 44.28 29.02 39.71
N ALA A 7 44.22 30.30 40.06
CA ALA A 7 43.81 30.75 41.38
C ALA A 7 42.40 31.29 41.57
N SER A 8 41.48 31.10 40.55
CA SER A 8 40.12 31.67 40.66
C SER A 8 39.01 30.75 40.17
N LEU A 9 39.15 29.44 40.23
CA LEU A 9 38.13 28.50 39.78
C LEU A 9 37.31 28.00 40.98
N GLY A 10 36.11 28.56 41.15
CA GLY A 10 35.11 28.05 42.09
C GLY A 10 34.69 26.63 41.76
N GLU A 11 34.31 25.88 42.78
CA GLU A 11 33.83 24.49 42.71
C GLU A 11 32.67 24.36 41.70
N ASN A 12 32.77 23.40 40.76
CA ASN A 12 31.82 23.01 39.71
C ASN A 12 31.86 23.87 38.43
N ARG A 13 32.88 23.74 37.61
CA ARG A 13 32.86 24.20 36.20
C ARG A 13 33.08 23.03 35.24
N GLU A 14 32.16 22.92 34.26
CA GLU A 14 32.32 22.01 33.13
C GLU A 14 32.99 22.76 31.97
N PHE A 15 34.04 22.18 31.39
CA PHE A 15 34.71 22.67 30.19
C PHE A 15 34.46 21.65 29.06
N LYS A 16 33.83 22.08 27.95
CA LYS A 16 33.71 21.29 26.75
C LYS A 16 34.77 21.71 25.75
N THR A 17 35.59 20.77 25.30
CA THR A 17 36.54 20.98 24.21
C THR A 17 36.22 20.01 23.08
N ASN A 18 36.31 20.50 21.85
CA ASN A 18 36.23 19.64 20.67
C ASN A 18 37.64 19.10 20.39
N GLY A 19 37.83 17.81 20.60
CA GLY A 19 39.09 17.14 20.26
C GLY A 19 39.23 16.91 18.73
N PRO A 20 40.44 16.54 18.28
CA PRO A 20 40.65 16.12 16.90
C PRO A 20 39.73 14.91 16.60
N ALA A 21 39.08 14.89 15.43
CA ALA A 21 38.05 13.97 15.00
C ALA A 21 36.61 14.21 15.52
N GLY A 22 36.30 15.39 16.08
CA GLY A 22 34.93 15.76 16.43
C GLY A 22 34.40 15.17 17.74
N HIS A 23 35.26 14.55 18.54
CA HIS A 23 34.87 14.03 19.86
C HIS A 23 34.68 15.16 20.87
N SER A 24 33.62 15.10 21.66
CA SER A 24 33.35 16.03 22.74
C SER A 24 33.94 15.46 24.02
N LEU A 25 35.00 16.14 24.56
CA LEU A 25 35.56 15.84 25.84
C LEU A 25 35.01 16.85 26.85
N THR A 26 34.31 16.37 27.87
CA THR A 26 33.84 17.18 28.98
C THR A 26 34.75 16.93 30.16
N ALA A 27 35.45 17.98 30.60
CA ALA A 27 36.25 17.96 31.84
C ALA A 27 35.45 18.63 32.95
N ALA A 28 35.16 17.92 34.01
CA ALA A 28 34.51 18.45 35.21
C ALA A 28 35.47 18.36 36.38
N LEU A 29 35.59 19.45 37.14
CA LEU A 29 36.35 19.46 38.40
C LEU A 29 35.40 19.14 39.56
N HIS A 30 35.56 17.99 40.19
CA HIS A 30 34.76 17.59 41.35
C HIS A 30 35.69 17.17 42.50
N ASN A 31 35.56 17.82 43.67
CA ASN A 31 36.39 17.55 44.85
C ASN A 31 37.90 17.55 44.59
N GLY A 32 38.40 18.53 43.79
CA GLY A 32 39.82 18.65 43.48
C GLY A 32 40.37 17.59 42.51
N ARG A 33 39.49 16.75 41.90
CA ARG A 33 39.84 15.77 40.87
C ARG A 33 39.22 16.15 39.54
N ILE A 34 40.03 16.10 38.48
CA ILE A 34 39.54 16.29 37.11
C ILE A 34 38.90 14.96 36.65
N LEU A 35 37.60 14.98 36.43
CA LEU A 35 36.89 13.88 35.80
C LEU A 35 36.76 14.18 34.31
N LEU A 36 37.38 13.35 33.49
CA LEU A 36 37.25 13.41 32.03
C LEU A 36 36.11 12.49 31.62
N HIS A 37 35.07 13.05 31.05
CA HIS A 37 33.99 12.30 30.49
C HIS A 37 34.09 12.35 28.96
N TYR A 38 34.29 11.18 28.36
CA TYR A 38 34.35 11.01 26.92
C TYR A 38 32.93 10.67 26.42
N ASP A 39 32.39 11.48 25.52
CA ASP A 39 31.03 11.25 24.99
C ASP A 39 31.08 10.42 23.71
N ASP A 40 31.08 9.09 23.85
CA ASP A 40 31.02 8.12 22.74
C ASP A 40 29.67 8.08 22.05
N ARG A 41 28.67 8.83 22.56
CA ARG A 41 27.31 8.76 22.04
C ARG A 41 27.18 9.22 20.59
N LYS A 42 28.05 10.11 20.12
CA LYS A 42 28.01 10.62 18.74
C LYS A 42 28.45 9.54 17.75
N GLU A 43 29.56 8.87 18.02
CA GLU A 43 30.09 7.79 17.17
C GLU A 43 29.17 6.59 17.16
N TYR A 44 28.63 6.18 18.31
CA TYR A 44 27.60 5.14 18.41
C TYR A 44 26.34 5.50 17.64
N ARG A 45 25.89 6.76 17.67
CA ARG A 45 24.74 7.23 16.88
C ARG A 45 25.02 7.20 15.38
N GLU A 46 26.17 7.67 14.93
CA GLU A 46 26.56 7.66 13.51
C GLU A 46 26.66 6.23 12.98
N GLY A 47 27.29 5.32 13.70
CA GLY A 47 27.31 3.89 13.36
C GLY A 47 25.92 3.26 13.30
N SER A 48 25.04 3.62 14.25
CA SER A 48 23.64 3.16 14.24
C SER A 48 22.86 3.69 13.03
N TYR A 49 23.06 4.94 12.63
CA TYR A 49 22.42 5.51 11.42
C TYR A 49 22.92 4.86 10.14
N ALA A 50 24.23 4.63 10.02
CA ALA A 50 24.82 3.96 8.86
C ALA A 50 24.29 2.53 8.72
N MET A 51 24.21 1.78 9.81
CA MET A 51 23.65 0.41 9.81
C MET A 51 22.17 0.40 9.43
N LYS A 52 21.35 1.31 9.99
CA LYS A 52 19.93 1.43 9.61
C LYS A 52 19.75 1.80 8.14
N SER A 53 20.61 2.67 7.62
CA SER A 53 20.60 3.04 6.19
C SER A 53 20.96 1.85 5.29
N LEU A 54 21.96 1.07 5.67
CA LEU A 54 22.36 -0.15 4.96
C LEU A 54 21.23 -1.19 4.93
N PHE A 55 20.60 -1.49 6.07
CA PHE A 55 19.45 -2.40 6.14
C PHE A 55 18.27 -1.91 5.29
N LYS A 56 18.03 -0.60 5.26
CA LYS A 56 17.03 0.00 4.40
C LYS A 56 17.37 -0.24 2.91
N ALA A 57 18.60 0.02 2.51
CA ALA A 57 19.06 -0.19 1.14
C ALA A 57 18.93 -1.67 0.72
N ILE A 58 19.36 -2.60 1.56
CA ILE A 58 19.24 -4.05 1.31
C ILE A 58 17.78 -4.45 1.09
N ARG A 59 16.85 -4.01 1.93
CA ARG A 59 15.42 -4.34 1.79
C ARG A 59 14.83 -3.79 0.50
N VAL A 60 15.16 -2.56 0.15
CA VAL A 60 14.68 -1.93 -1.09
C VAL A 60 15.23 -2.68 -2.30
N THR A 61 16.55 -2.94 -2.33
CA THR A 61 17.19 -3.69 -3.42
C THR A 61 16.62 -5.10 -3.55
N TRP A 62 16.43 -5.81 -2.45
CA TRP A 62 15.77 -7.11 -2.43
C TRP A 62 14.39 -7.07 -3.09
N LEU A 63 13.54 -6.14 -2.68
CA LEU A 63 12.20 -6.02 -3.25
C LEU A 63 12.23 -5.67 -4.75
N VAL A 64 13.06 -4.69 -5.14
CA VAL A 64 13.21 -4.30 -6.55
C VAL A 64 13.69 -5.46 -7.40
N LEU A 65 14.65 -6.24 -6.91
CA LEU A 65 15.16 -7.43 -7.59
C LEU A 65 14.02 -8.44 -7.84
N TRP A 66 13.25 -8.79 -6.81
CA TRP A 66 12.16 -9.75 -6.93
C TRP A 66 11.01 -9.24 -7.78
N VAL A 67 10.65 -7.96 -7.67
CA VAL A 67 9.66 -7.33 -8.57
C VAL A 67 10.11 -7.45 -10.02
N SER A 68 11.38 -7.16 -10.31
CA SER A 68 11.92 -7.23 -11.67
C SER A 68 11.93 -8.67 -12.19
N ILE A 69 12.49 -9.61 -11.44
CA ILE A 69 12.56 -11.03 -11.81
C ILE A 69 11.16 -11.60 -12.05
N ALA A 70 10.25 -11.44 -11.10
CA ALA A 70 8.90 -11.98 -11.22
C ALA A 70 8.11 -11.32 -12.36
N THR A 71 8.33 -10.03 -12.63
CA THR A 71 7.69 -9.33 -13.75
C THR A 71 8.22 -9.81 -15.09
N ILE A 72 9.52 -10.09 -15.20
CA ILE A 72 10.12 -10.63 -16.43
C ILE A 72 9.62 -12.07 -16.68
N ILE A 73 9.66 -12.92 -15.65
CA ILE A 73 9.30 -14.35 -15.79
C ILE A 73 7.80 -14.52 -16.04
N LEU A 74 6.94 -13.78 -15.32
CA LEU A 74 5.48 -13.96 -15.40
C LEU A 74 4.80 -13.01 -16.38
N GLY A 75 5.41 -11.89 -16.72
CA GLY A 75 4.84 -10.90 -17.62
C GLY A 75 4.60 -11.46 -19.03
N ILE A 76 5.57 -12.22 -19.57
CA ILE A 76 5.42 -12.85 -20.88
C ILE A 76 4.28 -13.89 -20.88
N PRO A 77 4.21 -14.87 -19.97
CA PRO A 77 3.08 -15.77 -19.83
C PRO A 77 1.72 -15.06 -19.68
N VAL A 78 1.66 -13.96 -18.91
CA VAL A 78 0.42 -13.16 -18.77
C VAL A 78 -0.01 -12.56 -20.11
N ILE A 79 0.93 -11.99 -20.87
CA ILE A 79 0.65 -11.40 -22.19
C ILE A 79 0.16 -12.48 -23.16
N VAL A 80 0.87 -13.62 -23.24
CA VAL A 80 0.48 -14.73 -24.10
C VAL A 80 -0.90 -15.26 -23.72
N ALA A 81 -1.17 -15.48 -22.44
CA ALA A 81 -2.49 -15.91 -21.96
C ALA A 81 -3.60 -14.90 -22.31
N GLY A 82 -3.30 -13.60 -22.25
CA GLY A 82 -4.24 -12.55 -22.63
C GLY A 82 -4.50 -12.45 -24.14
N LEU A 83 -3.52 -12.82 -24.97
CA LEU A 83 -3.69 -12.93 -26.42
C LEU A 83 -4.55 -14.17 -26.79
N LEU A 84 -4.36 -15.29 -26.11
CA LEU A 84 -5.08 -16.53 -26.31
C LEU A 84 -6.51 -16.49 -25.74
N SER A 85 -6.78 -15.66 -24.73
CA SER A 85 -8.07 -15.59 -24.02
C SER A 85 -8.75 -14.24 -24.21
N ARG A 86 -9.97 -14.25 -24.74
CA ARG A 86 -10.79 -13.04 -24.89
C ARG A 86 -11.23 -12.45 -23.55
N THR A 87 -11.36 -13.27 -22.51
CA THR A 87 -11.82 -12.85 -21.17
C THR A 87 -10.71 -12.26 -20.31
N GLY A 88 -9.44 -12.60 -20.56
CA GLY A 88 -8.30 -12.25 -19.71
C GLY A 88 -8.29 -12.96 -18.35
N ASN A 89 -9.18 -13.96 -18.13
CA ASN A 89 -9.26 -14.67 -16.84
C ASN A 89 -7.99 -15.48 -16.55
N LEU A 90 -7.44 -16.13 -17.56
CA LEU A 90 -6.16 -16.86 -17.41
C LEU A 90 -5.02 -15.91 -17.11
N ALA A 91 -4.92 -14.79 -17.82
CA ALA A 91 -3.92 -13.74 -17.56
C ALA A 91 -4.03 -13.19 -16.13
N PHE A 92 -5.24 -12.91 -15.66
CA PHE A 92 -5.48 -12.49 -14.28
C PHE A 92 -5.07 -13.57 -13.27
N SER A 93 -5.35 -14.85 -13.56
CA SER A 93 -4.97 -15.96 -12.68
C SER A 93 -3.46 -16.13 -12.58
N ILE A 94 -2.72 -15.96 -13.68
CA ILE A 94 -1.25 -15.94 -13.66
C ILE A 94 -0.74 -14.72 -12.87
N SER A 95 -1.37 -13.56 -13.00
CA SER A 95 -1.02 -12.36 -12.23
C SER A 95 -1.18 -12.54 -10.72
N LYS A 96 -2.05 -13.45 -10.26
CA LYS A 96 -2.15 -13.83 -8.84
C LYS A 96 -0.85 -14.48 -8.34
N ILE A 97 -0.20 -15.28 -9.16
CA ILE A 97 1.08 -15.93 -8.81
C ILE A 97 2.12 -14.84 -8.54
N TRP A 98 2.18 -13.82 -9.39
CA TRP A 98 3.05 -12.66 -9.17
C TRP A 98 2.77 -11.98 -7.83
N ALA A 99 1.49 -11.75 -7.50
CA ALA A 99 1.09 -11.14 -6.23
C ALA A 99 1.46 -12.01 -5.02
N TYR A 100 1.29 -13.32 -5.09
CA TYR A 100 1.73 -14.25 -4.04
C TYR A 100 3.25 -14.22 -3.83
N ILE A 101 4.04 -14.21 -4.91
CA ILE A 101 5.50 -14.08 -4.81
C ILE A 101 5.87 -12.78 -4.10
N MET A 102 5.25 -11.65 -4.48
CA MET A 102 5.53 -10.35 -3.85
C MET A 102 5.20 -10.34 -2.36
N LEU A 103 4.08 -10.94 -1.94
CA LEU A 103 3.74 -11.08 -0.52
C LEU A 103 4.74 -11.97 0.21
N ALA A 104 5.12 -13.11 -0.38
CA ALA A 104 6.05 -14.06 0.22
C ALA A 104 7.45 -13.48 0.44
N VAL A 105 8.04 -12.86 -0.59
CA VAL A 105 9.38 -12.25 -0.50
C VAL A 105 9.42 -11.00 0.38
N SER A 106 8.25 -10.43 0.66
CA SER A 106 8.07 -9.31 1.59
C SER A 106 7.74 -9.77 3.02
N PHE A 107 7.61 -11.08 3.26
CA PHE A 107 7.18 -11.67 4.53
C PHE A 107 5.84 -11.10 5.02
N VAL A 108 4.90 -10.89 4.08
CA VAL A 108 3.57 -10.36 4.35
C VAL A 108 2.55 -11.47 4.22
N ARG A 109 1.76 -11.68 5.28
CA ARG A 109 0.65 -12.62 5.30
C ARG A 109 -0.67 -11.90 5.05
N THR A 110 -1.59 -12.56 4.39
CA THR A 110 -2.92 -12.02 4.13
C THR A 110 -3.99 -12.93 4.72
N GLU A 111 -5.04 -12.34 5.25
CA GLU A 111 -6.23 -13.06 5.69
C GLU A 111 -7.50 -12.42 5.14
N ILE A 112 -8.57 -13.19 5.04
CA ILE A 112 -9.87 -12.71 4.58
C ILE A 112 -10.95 -13.06 5.59
N LYS A 113 -11.84 -12.09 5.88
CA LYS A 113 -13.04 -12.28 6.70
C LYS A 113 -14.30 -12.16 5.87
N ASN A 114 -15.35 -12.86 6.29
CA ASN A 114 -16.69 -12.80 5.71
C ASN A 114 -16.76 -13.24 4.23
N LYS A 115 -15.87 -14.14 3.80
CA LYS A 115 -15.81 -14.61 2.39
C LYS A 115 -17.12 -15.24 1.92
N ALA A 116 -17.92 -15.79 2.82
CA ALA A 116 -19.25 -16.35 2.50
C ALA A 116 -20.26 -15.34 1.97
N LYS A 117 -20.04 -14.03 2.18
CA LYS A 117 -20.86 -12.95 1.60
C LYS A 117 -20.68 -12.77 0.09
N LEU A 118 -19.67 -13.40 -0.51
CA LEU A 118 -19.45 -13.38 -1.96
C LEU A 118 -20.37 -14.39 -2.65
N LEU A 119 -21.30 -13.90 -3.44
CA LEU A 119 -22.15 -14.73 -4.27
C LEU A 119 -21.40 -15.12 -5.56
N LYS A 120 -21.33 -16.43 -5.83
CA LYS A 120 -20.69 -16.93 -7.05
C LYS A 120 -21.48 -16.50 -8.29
N GLY A 121 -20.77 -16.17 -9.37
CA GLY A 121 -21.39 -15.77 -10.63
C GLY A 121 -21.97 -14.35 -10.64
N THR A 122 -21.81 -13.59 -9.56
CA THR A 122 -22.24 -12.19 -9.49
C THR A 122 -21.07 -11.25 -9.79
N SER A 123 -21.28 -10.33 -10.72
CA SER A 123 -20.36 -9.20 -10.93
C SER A 123 -20.61 -8.12 -9.91
N TYR A 124 -19.55 -7.51 -9.40
CA TYR A 124 -19.60 -6.43 -8.40
C TYR A 124 -18.80 -5.22 -8.87
N ILE A 125 -19.25 -4.03 -8.48
CA ILE A 125 -18.34 -2.88 -8.33
C ILE A 125 -17.79 -2.97 -6.91
N ILE A 126 -16.54 -3.40 -6.80
CA ILE A 126 -15.87 -3.61 -5.52
C ILE A 126 -15.26 -2.27 -5.08
N ILE A 127 -15.75 -1.74 -3.97
CA ILE A 127 -15.30 -0.46 -3.43
C ILE A 127 -14.45 -0.71 -2.19
N SER A 128 -13.21 -0.19 -2.19
CA SER A 128 -12.30 -0.36 -1.05
C SER A 128 -11.59 0.95 -0.70
N ASN A 129 -11.16 1.06 0.57
CA ASN A 129 -10.17 2.03 1.02
C ASN A 129 -8.79 1.74 0.41
N HIS A 130 -7.90 2.72 0.40
CA HIS A 130 -6.56 2.59 -0.18
C HIS A 130 -5.48 3.18 0.72
N GLN A 131 -4.69 2.32 1.36
CA GLN A 131 -3.67 2.71 2.33
C GLN A 131 -2.24 2.47 1.81
N SER A 132 -2.07 1.47 0.91
CA SER A 132 -0.77 0.97 0.49
C SER A 132 -0.81 0.36 -0.92
N HIS A 133 0.32 0.24 -1.58
CA HIS A 133 0.42 -0.61 -2.77
C HIS A 133 0.18 -2.10 -2.45
N PHE A 134 0.36 -2.50 -1.21
CA PHE A 134 0.11 -3.87 -0.76
C PHE A 134 -1.39 -4.22 -0.67
N ASP A 135 -2.29 -3.23 -0.70
CA ASP A 135 -3.74 -3.47 -0.85
C ASP A 135 -4.04 -4.26 -2.12
N ILE A 136 -3.35 -3.89 -3.22
CA ILE A 136 -3.51 -4.53 -4.53
C ILE A 136 -3.18 -6.02 -4.42
N LEU A 137 -2.05 -6.35 -3.79
CA LEU A 137 -1.58 -7.73 -3.62
C LEU A 137 -2.55 -8.53 -2.74
N ALA A 138 -2.97 -7.94 -1.62
CA ALA A 138 -3.91 -8.58 -0.70
C ALA A 138 -5.26 -8.87 -1.39
N LEU A 139 -5.84 -7.91 -2.08
CA LEU A 139 -7.13 -8.07 -2.78
C LEU A 139 -7.06 -9.12 -3.89
N VAL A 140 -6.01 -9.09 -4.72
CA VAL A 140 -5.81 -10.06 -5.82
C VAL A 140 -5.68 -11.48 -5.30
N THR A 141 -5.01 -11.68 -4.17
CA THR A 141 -4.74 -13.02 -3.62
C THR A 141 -5.88 -13.59 -2.78
N THR A 142 -6.67 -12.74 -2.11
CA THR A 142 -7.64 -13.20 -1.11
C THR A 142 -9.09 -13.28 -1.59
N LEU A 143 -9.55 -12.35 -2.46
CA LEU A 143 -10.97 -12.28 -2.82
C LEU A 143 -11.49 -13.54 -3.53
N GLY A 144 -10.67 -14.21 -4.32
CA GLY A 144 -11.06 -15.48 -4.96
C GLY A 144 -12.04 -15.36 -6.12
N ILE A 145 -12.40 -14.17 -6.54
CA ILE A 145 -13.24 -13.87 -7.70
C ILE A 145 -12.43 -13.19 -8.80
N GLN A 146 -12.96 -13.18 -10.02
CA GLN A 146 -12.40 -12.43 -11.14
C GLN A 146 -12.84 -10.97 -11.04
N PHE A 147 -11.89 -10.04 -11.16
CA PHE A 147 -12.17 -8.60 -11.25
C PHE A 147 -11.11 -7.90 -12.10
N ARG A 148 -11.38 -6.67 -12.50
CA ARG A 148 -10.47 -5.83 -13.24
C ARG A 148 -10.32 -4.50 -12.53
N TRP A 149 -9.12 -3.93 -12.60
CA TRP A 149 -8.80 -2.66 -11.98
C TRP A 149 -9.19 -1.48 -12.87
N PHE A 150 -9.64 -0.40 -12.24
CA PHE A 150 -9.56 0.92 -12.85
C PHE A 150 -8.15 1.47 -12.68
N ILE A 151 -7.40 1.56 -13.77
CA ILE A 151 -5.98 1.92 -13.81
C ILE A 151 -5.79 3.24 -14.54
N LYS A 152 -4.90 4.10 -14.03
CA LYS A 152 -4.48 5.31 -14.72
C LYS A 152 -3.77 4.94 -16.03
N LYS A 153 -4.13 5.56 -17.17
CA LYS A 153 -3.62 5.20 -18.50
C LYS A 153 -2.09 5.24 -18.61
N GLU A 154 -1.42 6.11 -17.84
CA GLU A 154 0.03 6.28 -17.87
C GLU A 154 0.79 5.03 -17.40
N ILE A 155 0.15 4.16 -16.59
CA ILE A 155 0.73 2.89 -16.15
C ILE A 155 0.99 1.95 -17.34
N PHE A 156 0.25 2.09 -18.45
CA PHE A 156 0.50 1.34 -19.68
C PHE A 156 1.93 1.55 -20.23
N LYS A 157 2.53 2.72 -19.96
CA LYS A 157 3.88 3.05 -20.43
C LYS A 157 5.00 2.27 -19.74
N ILE A 158 4.72 1.58 -18.63
CA ILE A 158 5.71 0.76 -17.93
C ILE A 158 5.97 -0.51 -18.77
N PRO A 159 7.19 -0.71 -19.30
CA PRO A 159 7.50 -1.84 -20.15
C PRO A 159 7.13 -3.17 -19.48
N LEU A 160 6.65 -4.12 -20.28
CA LEU A 160 6.20 -5.45 -19.88
C LEU A 160 5.01 -5.42 -18.88
N PHE A 161 5.14 -4.67 -17.77
CA PHE A 161 4.11 -4.58 -16.73
C PHE A 161 2.79 -3.97 -17.26
N GLY A 162 2.88 -2.85 -17.99
CA GLY A 162 1.71 -2.20 -18.58
C GLY A 162 1.01 -3.10 -19.60
N TYR A 163 1.77 -3.81 -20.43
CA TYR A 163 1.23 -4.77 -21.39
C TYR A 163 0.58 -5.98 -20.71
N ALA A 164 1.17 -6.50 -19.62
CA ALA A 164 0.60 -7.58 -18.84
C ALA A 164 -0.74 -7.18 -18.20
N LEU A 165 -0.83 -5.96 -17.65
CA LEU A 165 -2.08 -5.40 -17.13
C LEU A 165 -3.14 -5.24 -18.22
N TYR A 166 -2.75 -4.80 -19.43
CA TYR A 166 -3.67 -4.69 -20.57
C TYR A 166 -4.16 -6.06 -21.04
N ALA A 167 -3.28 -7.03 -21.14
CA ALA A 167 -3.60 -8.41 -21.50
C ALA A 167 -4.57 -9.06 -20.51
N SER A 168 -4.47 -8.71 -19.23
CA SER A 168 -5.41 -9.12 -18.18
C SER A 168 -6.77 -8.40 -18.25
N ARG A 169 -7.02 -7.60 -19.31
CA ARG A 169 -8.28 -6.86 -19.54
C ARG A 169 -8.61 -5.83 -18.45
N ASN A 170 -7.60 -5.27 -17.79
CA ASN A 170 -7.81 -4.14 -16.89
C ASN A 170 -8.26 -2.89 -17.66
N ILE A 171 -9.00 -2.00 -17.00
CA ILE A 171 -9.62 -0.84 -17.60
C ILE A 171 -8.72 0.38 -17.38
N PHE A 172 -8.04 0.81 -18.44
CA PHE A 172 -7.19 2.00 -18.41
C PHE A 172 -8.04 3.26 -18.63
N ILE A 173 -7.99 4.17 -17.65
CA ILE A 173 -8.79 5.40 -17.64
C ILE A 173 -7.93 6.58 -18.04
N ASP A 174 -8.38 7.30 -19.06
CA ASP A 174 -7.85 8.61 -19.40
C ASP A 174 -8.49 9.69 -18.52
N ARG A 175 -7.75 10.12 -17.50
CA ARG A 175 -8.23 11.10 -16.52
C ARG A 175 -7.93 12.55 -16.95
N SER A 176 -7.57 12.80 -18.21
CA SER A 176 -7.25 14.14 -18.72
C SER A 176 -8.47 15.06 -18.72
N ASN A 177 -9.65 14.53 -18.95
CA ASN A 177 -10.94 15.19 -18.74
C ASN A 177 -12.05 14.18 -18.44
N ILE A 178 -13.21 14.67 -18.00
CA ILE A 178 -14.35 13.84 -17.58
C ILE A 178 -14.90 13.00 -18.73
N THR A 179 -15.04 13.57 -19.92
CA THR A 179 -15.61 12.87 -21.11
C THR A 179 -14.74 11.68 -21.46
N ARG A 180 -13.43 11.86 -21.59
CA ARG A 180 -12.48 10.77 -21.90
C ARG A 180 -12.45 9.70 -20.81
N ALA A 181 -12.60 10.11 -19.56
CA ALA A 181 -12.68 9.15 -18.45
C ALA A 181 -13.92 8.27 -18.58
N ILE A 182 -15.10 8.85 -18.84
CA ILE A 182 -16.36 8.14 -19.03
C ILE A 182 -16.27 7.20 -20.25
N GLU A 183 -15.77 7.68 -21.38
CA GLU A 183 -15.56 6.87 -22.61
C GLU A 183 -14.65 5.65 -22.32
N SER A 184 -13.54 5.87 -21.63
CA SER A 184 -12.59 4.81 -21.27
C SER A 184 -13.25 3.75 -20.37
N ILE A 185 -14.01 4.19 -19.38
CA ILE A 185 -14.77 3.30 -18.48
C ILE A 185 -15.80 2.50 -19.26
N ASN A 186 -16.65 3.14 -20.07
CA ASN A 186 -17.69 2.48 -20.85
C ASN A 186 -17.09 1.45 -21.82
N LYS A 187 -16.04 1.82 -22.54
CA LYS A 187 -15.32 0.91 -23.45
C LYS A 187 -14.73 -0.28 -22.70
N GLY A 188 -14.19 -0.06 -21.50
CA GLY A 188 -13.65 -1.12 -20.67
C GLY A 188 -14.73 -2.07 -20.15
N LEU A 189 -15.82 -1.53 -19.61
CA LEU A 189 -16.94 -2.30 -19.07
C LEU A 189 -17.61 -3.19 -20.12
N ASN A 190 -17.77 -2.70 -21.36
CA ASN A 190 -18.35 -3.48 -22.46
C ASN A 190 -17.49 -4.70 -22.87
N ARG A 191 -16.24 -4.75 -22.42
CA ARG A 191 -15.30 -5.87 -22.69
C ARG A 191 -15.13 -6.80 -21.50
N LEU A 192 -15.76 -6.49 -20.36
CA LEU A 192 -15.65 -7.34 -19.18
C LEU A 192 -16.33 -8.70 -19.41
N PRO A 193 -15.73 -9.79 -18.92
CA PRO A 193 -16.42 -11.06 -18.78
C PRO A 193 -17.65 -10.90 -17.88
N LYS A 194 -18.71 -11.67 -18.17
CA LYS A 194 -19.99 -11.58 -17.42
C LYS A 194 -19.84 -11.75 -15.91
N ASP A 195 -18.83 -12.54 -15.47
CA ASP A 195 -18.62 -12.87 -14.04
C ASP A 195 -17.50 -12.05 -13.41
N ALA A 196 -16.94 -11.08 -14.12
CA ALA A 196 -15.85 -10.26 -13.59
C ALA A 196 -16.38 -8.97 -12.98
N GLY A 197 -15.97 -8.70 -11.73
CA GLY A 197 -16.20 -7.43 -11.08
C GLY A 197 -15.24 -6.34 -11.52
N VAL A 198 -15.43 -5.13 -11.01
CA VAL A 198 -14.51 -4.01 -11.16
C VAL A 198 -14.07 -3.54 -9.79
N MET A 199 -12.76 -3.48 -9.55
CA MET A 199 -12.19 -2.97 -8.31
C MET A 199 -11.88 -1.48 -8.44
N VAL A 200 -12.37 -0.73 -7.47
CA VAL A 200 -12.22 0.72 -7.37
C VAL A 200 -11.73 1.10 -5.98
N PHE A 201 -10.58 1.74 -5.91
CA PHE A 201 -10.19 2.48 -4.72
C PHE A 201 -10.91 3.83 -4.74
N ALA A 202 -11.97 3.95 -3.93
CA ALA A 202 -12.92 5.05 -4.04
C ALA A 202 -12.34 6.42 -3.68
N GLU A 203 -11.32 6.47 -2.83
CA GLU A 203 -10.57 7.70 -2.49
C GLU A 203 -9.77 8.27 -3.70
N GLY A 204 -9.50 7.43 -4.70
CA GLY A 204 -8.75 7.78 -5.92
C GLY A 204 -7.24 7.95 -5.72
N THR A 205 -6.75 7.93 -4.51
CA THR A 205 -5.32 7.95 -4.13
C THR A 205 -5.13 7.22 -2.81
N ARG A 206 -3.89 6.82 -2.50
CA ARG A 206 -3.56 6.25 -1.19
C ARG A 206 -3.70 7.32 -0.10
N SER A 207 -4.29 6.95 1.03
CA SER A 207 -4.42 7.82 2.19
C SER A 207 -3.05 8.35 2.66
N PRO A 208 -2.90 9.66 2.90
CA PRO A 208 -1.66 10.23 3.41
C PRO A 208 -1.47 9.99 4.91
N ASP A 209 -2.55 10.00 5.67
CA ASP A 209 -2.58 10.00 7.15
C ASP A 209 -3.06 8.66 7.76
N GLY A 210 -3.59 7.76 6.93
CA GLY A 210 -4.10 6.47 7.37
C GLY A 210 -5.59 6.46 7.69
N GLN A 211 -6.30 7.58 7.49
CA GLN A 211 -7.74 7.64 7.62
C GLN A 211 -8.43 7.31 6.29
N ILE A 212 -9.70 6.95 6.34
CA ILE A 212 -10.54 6.80 5.16
C ILE A 212 -11.15 8.15 4.82
N HIS A 213 -10.73 8.70 3.67
CA HIS A 213 -11.21 9.98 3.15
C HIS A 213 -12.51 9.85 2.35
N GLU A 214 -12.96 10.96 1.79
CA GLU A 214 -14.16 11.00 0.95
C GLU A 214 -14.03 10.12 -0.30
N PHE A 215 -15.12 9.47 -0.65
CA PHE A 215 -15.20 8.61 -1.82
C PHE A 215 -15.64 9.40 -3.05
N LYS A 216 -14.97 9.17 -4.17
CA LYS A 216 -15.23 9.82 -5.45
C LYS A 216 -16.38 9.14 -6.20
N LYS A 217 -17.22 9.94 -6.86
CA LYS A 217 -18.47 9.49 -7.51
C LYS A 217 -18.31 8.45 -8.63
N GLY A 218 -17.14 8.39 -9.32
CA GLY A 218 -17.00 7.66 -10.58
C GLY A 218 -17.38 6.18 -10.53
N GLY A 219 -16.96 5.45 -9.50
CA GLY A 219 -17.32 4.03 -9.32
C GLY A 219 -18.82 3.84 -9.05
N PHE A 220 -19.43 4.76 -8.30
CA PHE A 220 -20.84 4.70 -7.92
C PHE A 220 -21.77 5.01 -9.09
N ILE A 221 -21.47 6.06 -9.87
CA ILE A 221 -22.19 6.36 -11.11
C ILE A 221 -22.15 5.14 -12.07
N THR A 222 -20.99 4.48 -12.15
CA THR A 222 -20.84 3.26 -12.93
C THR A 222 -21.74 2.15 -12.41
N ALA A 223 -21.78 1.94 -11.10
CA ALA A 223 -22.61 0.91 -10.47
C ALA A 223 -24.10 1.14 -10.73
N ILE A 224 -24.59 2.36 -10.57
CA ILE A 224 -25.99 2.77 -10.83
C ILE A 224 -26.33 2.58 -12.31
N ALA A 225 -25.52 3.12 -13.23
CA ALA A 225 -25.80 3.08 -14.67
C ALA A 225 -25.84 1.65 -15.22
N ARG A 226 -25.11 0.72 -14.60
CA ARG A 226 -25.05 -0.69 -15.03
C ARG A 226 -25.89 -1.61 -14.15
N LYS A 227 -26.54 -1.10 -13.12
CA LYS A 227 -27.32 -1.88 -12.12
C LYS A 227 -26.49 -3.01 -11.53
N ILE A 228 -25.19 -2.75 -11.28
CA ILE A 228 -24.26 -3.71 -10.71
C ILE A 228 -24.17 -3.44 -9.19
N PRO A 229 -24.39 -4.44 -8.31
CA PRO A 229 -24.30 -4.24 -6.88
C PRO A 229 -22.90 -3.83 -6.45
N ILE A 230 -22.82 -2.98 -5.42
CA ILE A 230 -21.56 -2.60 -4.79
C ILE A 230 -21.19 -3.63 -3.73
N LEU A 231 -19.92 -4.06 -3.75
CA LEU A 231 -19.33 -4.87 -2.70
C LEU A 231 -18.36 -3.99 -1.89
N PRO A 232 -18.72 -3.58 -0.66
CA PRO A 232 -17.81 -2.89 0.22
C PRO A 232 -16.71 -3.85 0.70
N VAL A 233 -15.45 -3.44 0.58
CA VAL A 233 -14.31 -4.22 1.06
C VAL A 233 -13.38 -3.32 1.84
N THR A 234 -12.98 -3.77 3.03
CA THR A 234 -12.05 -3.04 3.88
C THR A 234 -10.70 -3.73 3.91
N VAL A 235 -9.63 -2.96 3.76
CA VAL A 235 -8.25 -3.45 3.90
C VAL A 235 -7.62 -2.81 5.12
N ASN A 236 -7.17 -3.67 6.05
CA ASN A 236 -6.53 -3.30 7.30
C ASN A 236 -5.05 -3.71 7.31
N GLY A 237 -4.19 -2.95 7.96
CA GLY A 237 -2.78 -3.28 8.23
C GLY A 237 -1.79 -2.98 7.10
N SER A 238 -2.22 -2.75 5.88
CA SER A 238 -1.34 -2.53 4.73
C SER A 238 -0.46 -1.28 4.85
N ARG A 239 -0.94 -0.24 5.52
CA ARG A 239 -0.17 0.97 5.81
C ARG A 239 1.05 0.67 6.68
N ARG A 240 0.96 -0.26 7.62
CA ARG A 240 2.09 -0.69 8.47
C ARG A 240 3.15 -1.45 7.67
N VAL A 241 2.71 -2.17 6.64
CA VAL A 241 3.59 -2.89 5.70
C VAL A 241 4.35 -1.90 4.81
N LEU A 242 3.65 -1.00 4.14
CA LEU A 242 4.27 0.01 3.26
C LEU A 242 3.42 1.28 3.25
N PRO A 243 3.70 2.25 4.13
CA PRO A 243 3.00 3.53 4.13
C PRO A 243 3.28 4.35 2.86
N ARG A 244 2.36 5.25 2.54
CA ARG A 244 2.57 6.20 1.43
C ARG A 244 3.85 7.01 1.63
N GLY A 245 4.66 7.14 0.58
CA GLY A 245 5.93 7.86 0.61
C GLY A 245 7.13 7.02 1.10
N SER A 246 6.92 5.81 1.65
CA SER A 246 8.00 4.90 2.00
C SER A 246 8.36 4.00 0.83
N ALA A 247 9.66 3.67 0.70
CA ALA A 247 10.14 2.60 -0.17
C ALA A 247 10.46 1.31 0.62
N VAL A 248 10.44 1.37 1.96
CA VAL A 248 10.83 0.24 2.81
C VAL A 248 9.61 -0.56 3.21
N VAL A 249 9.53 -1.79 2.71
CA VAL A 249 8.51 -2.75 3.09
C VAL A 249 8.88 -3.38 4.45
N LYS A 250 7.89 -3.49 5.33
CA LYS A 250 8.01 -4.17 6.62
C LYS A 250 7.20 -5.47 6.58
N PRO A 251 7.70 -6.57 7.14
CA PRO A 251 6.91 -7.76 7.38
C PRO A 251 5.64 -7.43 8.16
N GLY A 252 4.55 -8.16 7.91
CA GLY A 252 3.30 -7.91 8.63
C GLY A 252 2.13 -8.73 8.13
N LYS A 253 0.96 -8.43 8.66
CA LYS A 253 -0.31 -9.03 8.25
C LYS A 253 -1.22 -7.98 7.62
N ILE A 254 -1.97 -8.38 6.60
CA ILE A 254 -3.01 -7.57 5.96
C ILE A 254 -4.31 -8.37 6.02
N GLN A 255 -5.35 -7.74 6.52
CA GLN A 255 -6.68 -8.31 6.58
C GLN A 255 -7.58 -7.66 5.54
N VAL A 256 -8.30 -8.49 4.80
CA VAL A 256 -9.36 -8.08 3.88
C VAL A 256 -10.69 -8.50 4.49
N VAL A 257 -11.59 -7.54 4.71
CA VAL A 257 -12.93 -7.80 5.27
C VAL A 257 -13.98 -7.48 4.22
N ILE A 258 -14.84 -8.44 3.94
CA ILE A 258 -15.95 -8.29 2.98
C ILE A 258 -17.20 -7.81 3.74
N GLY A 259 -17.75 -6.69 3.30
CA GLY A 259 -19.04 -6.17 3.77
C GLY A 259 -20.22 -6.81 3.05
N ASP A 260 -21.43 -6.46 3.45
CA ASP A 260 -22.65 -6.90 2.78
C ASP A 260 -22.81 -6.19 1.44
N PRO A 261 -23.15 -6.92 0.35
CA PRO A 261 -23.42 -6.30 -0.93
C PRO A 261 -24.58 -5.30 -0.86
N ILE A 262 -24.39 -4.16 -1.51
CA ILE A 262 -25.40 -3.08 -1.57
C ILE A 262 -26.02 -3.08 -2.96
N ASP A 263 -27.33 -3.31 -3.02
CA ASP A 263 -28.09 -3.19 -4.27
C ASP A 263 -28.12 -1.73 -4.73
N THR A 264 -27.97 -1.53 -6.04
CA THR A 264 -27.95 -0.21 -6.68
C THR A 264 -29.20 0.12 -7.47
N SER A 265 -30.16 -0.80 -7.54
CA SER A 265 -31.37 -0.65 -8.38
C SER A 265 -32.27 0.51 -7.94
N GLY A 266 -32.29 0.83 -6.63
CA GLY A 266 -33.06 1.93 -6.04
C GLY A 266 -32.38 3.30 -6.09
N TYR A 267 -31.16 3.40 -6.64
CA TYR A 267 -30.42 4.66 -6.67
C TYR A 267 -30.36 5.27 -8.08
N THR A 268 -30.31 6.60 -8.11
CA THR A 268 -30.16 7.41 -9.32
C THR A 268 -28.91 8.28 -9.22
N THR A 269 -28.60 9.03 -10.28
CA THR A 269 -27.50 10.03 -10.22
C THR A 269 -27.74 11.11 -9.18
N ASP A 270 -29.00 11.41 -8.86
CA ASP A 270 -29.37 12.44 -7.87
C ASP A 270 -29.18 11.93 -6.43
N THR A 271 -29.41 10.65 -6.20
CA THR A 271 -29.22 10.00 -4.89
C THR A 271 -27.86 9.31 -4.75
N VAL A 272 -26.92 9.55 -5.68
CA VAL A 272 -25.60 8.93 -5.65
C VAL A 272 -24.84 9.22 -4.35
N GLN A 273 -25.06 10.39 -3.73
CA GLN A 273 -24.38 10.76 -2.49
C GLN A 273 -24.81 9.88 -1.31
N GLU A 274 -26.06 9.46 -1.24
CA GLU A 274 -26.56 8.52 -0.24
C GLU A 274 -25.89 7.15 -0.39
N LEU A 275 -25.76 6.67 -1.64
CA LEU A 275 -25.07 5.40 -1.92
C LEU A 275 -23.58 5.46 -1.55
N ILE A 276 -22.92 6.59 -1.82
CA ILE A 276 -21.52 6.83 -1.44
C ILE A 276 -21.38 6.74 0.09
N GLU A 277 -22.21 7.47 0.83
CA GLU A 277 -22.09 7.52 2.29
C GLU A 277 -22.42 6.16 2.92
N LYS A 278 -23.47 5.47 2.46
CA LYS A 278 -23.80 4.11 2.90
C LYS A 278 -22.63 3.14 2.67
N THR A 279 -22.01 3.21 1.51
CA THR A 279 -20.84 2.35 1.19
C THR A 279 -19.64 2.71 2.05
N ARG A 280 -19.39 4.00 2.24
CA ARG A 280 -18.30 4.50 3.07
C ARG A 280 -18.45 4.04 4.52
N GLN A 281 -19.64 4.14 5.08
CA GLN A 281 -19.95 3.64 6.42
C GLN A 281 -19.74 2.14 6.53
N ALA A 282 -20.15 1.34 5.53
CA ALA A 282 -19.91 -0.09 5.50
C ALA A 282 -18.41 -0.45 5.47
N VAL A 283 -17.59 0.34 4.77
CA VAL A 283 -16.13 0.16 4.77
C VAL A 283 -15.53 0.60 6.11
N MET A 284 -15.96 1.73 6.67
CA MET A 284 -15.48 2.26 7.95
C MET A 284 -15.82 1.35 9.13
N ALA A 285 -17.00 0.71 9.13
CA ALA A 285 -17.43 -0.20 10.19
C ALA A 285 -16.48 -1.41 10.38
N ASN A 286 -15.72 -1.76 9.36
CA ASN A 286 -14.74 -2.86 9.38
C ASN A 286 -13.29 -2.35 9.40
N PHE A 287 -13.07 -1.03 9.49
CA PHE A 287 -11.75 -0.45 9.45
C PHE A 287 -11.12 -0.39 10.83
N ASP A 288 -9.92 -0.96 10.94
CA ASP A 288 -9.07 -0.91 12.12
C ASP A 288 -7.73 -0.24 11.75
N PRO A 289 -7.54 1.04 12.08
CA PRO A 289 -6.31 1.78 11.77
C PRO A 289 -5.11 1.22 12.53
N GLU A 290 -5.34 0.56 13.67
CA GLU A 290 -4.31 -0.01 14.53
C GLU A 290 -4.05 -1.49 14.25
N TYR A 291 -4.68 -2.08 13.22
CA TYR A 291 -4.52 -3.49 12.90
C TYR A 291 -3.05 -3.86 12.69
N ALA A 292 -2.53 -4.67 13.59
CA ALA A 292 -1.16 -5.21 13.53
C ALA A 292 -1.11 -6.69 13.16
N GLY A 293 -2.27 -7.34 13.05
CA GLY A 293 -2.43 -8.78 13.12
C GLY A 293 -2.28 -9.23 14.57
N ARG A 294 -3.19 -10.07 15.07
CA ARG A 294 -2.96 -10.75 16.35
C ARG A 294 -1.69 -11.59 16.17
N ALA A 295 -0.76 -11.50 17.11
CA ALA A 295 0.22 -12.56 17.30
C ALA A 295 -0.58 -13.85 17.45
N ASP A 296 -0.30 -14.87 16.64
CA ASP A 296 -0.85 -16.18 16.87
C ASP A 296 -0.38 -16.58 18.27
N VAL A 297 -1.29 -16.50 19.24
CA VAL A 297 -1.10 -17.15 20.53
C VAL A 297 -1.30 -18.63 20.21
N THR A 298 -0.25 -19.27 19.76
CA THR A 298 -0.17 -20.73 19.75
C THR A 298 -0.04 -21.14 21.19
N ASN A 299 -1.16 -21.60 21.76
CA ASN A 299 -1.13 -22.48 22.92
C ASN A 299 -0.44 -23.80 22.55
#